data_5554509f3c0552fd5e6dc8c37d687fac
#
_entry.id   5554509f3c0552fd5e6dc8c37d687fac
#
_cell.length_a   1.000
_cell.length_b   1.000
_cell.length_c   1.000
_cell.angle_alpha   90.00
_cell.angle_beta   90.00
_cell.angle_gamma   90.00
#
_symmetry.space_group_name_H-M   'P 1'
#
loop_
_entity.id
_entity.type
_entity.pdbx_description
1 polymer ?
#
loop_
_entity_poly.entity_id
_entity_poly.type
_entity_poly.pdbx_seq_one_letter_code
_entity_poly.pdbx_strand_id
1 'polypeptide(L)'
;GEFSLSGTAFLDSENTSDFSDCYNLLFGHHMANGAMFGDVVRFIDRTYFEKHQTGRLFYPDGRSAEITLYACLQTDAYDRLVYRPEVRKQENMAELLAYIQKEAVQYRDIGITRQDRLIGLSTCAEAETNGRVILFGRLEKEKQVNQT
;
A
#
# COMPACT_ATOMS: atom_id res chain seq x y z
N GLY A 1 6.80 13.51 -8.19
CA GLY A 1 5.59 13.86 -7.56
C GLY A 1 5.16 12.96 -6.43
N GLU A 2 4.32 13.47 -5.62
CA GLU A 2 3.75 12.75 -4.51
C GLU A 2 2.45 12.06 -4.93
N PHE A 3 2.30 10.81 -4.51
CA PHE A 3 1.10 10.02 -4.76
C PHE A 3 0.13 10.23 -3.58
N SER A 4 -1.08 10.69 -3.86
CA SER A 4 -2.04 11.04 -2.80
C SER A 4 -3.24 10.10 -2.79
N LEU A 5 -3.62 9.68 -1.59
CA LEU A 5 -4.77 8.83 -1.35
C LEU A 5 -5.71 9.49 -0.36
N SER A 6 -6.98 9.29 -0.55
CA SER A 6 -8.00 9.86 0.32
C SER A 6 -8.76 8.75 1.03
N GLY A 7 -8.71 8.80 2.35
CA GLY A 7 -9.73 8.23 3.19
C GLY A 7 -9.81 6.74 3.34
N THR A 8 -10.72 6.38 4.21
CA THR A 8 -11.01 5.01 4.59
C THR A 8 -11.88 4.27 3.57
N ALA A 9 -12.34 4.97 2.52
CA ALA A 9 -13.27 4.38 1.56
C ALA A 9 -12.69 3.17 0.82
N PHE A 10 -11.36 3.08 0.76
CA PHE A 10 -10.68 2.01 0.04
C PHE A 10 -10.06 0.97 0.96
N LEU A 11 -10.13 1.17 2.27
CA LEU A 11 -9.51 0.25 3.22
C LEU A 11 -10.25 -1.07 3.26
N ASP A 12 -9.51 -2.17 3.34
CA ASP A 12 -10.09 -3.50 3.49
C ASP A 12 -10.91 -3.55 4.78
N SER A 13 -12.10 -4.14 4.69
CA SER A 13 -13.01 -4.24 5.83
C SER A 13 -12.42 -4.99 7.03
N GLU A 14 -11.41 -5.82 6.81
CA GLU A 14 -10.72 -6.53 7.89
C GLU A 14 -9.74 -5.64 8.66
N ASN A 15 -9.44 -4.46 8.16
CA ASN A 15 -8.54 -3.52 8.82
C ASN A 15 -9.30 -2.57 9.74
N THR A 16 -8.60 -2.07 10.77
CA THR A 16 -9.15 -1.01 11.60
C THR A 16 -9.13 0.32 10.85
N SER A 17 -10.16 1.12 11.06
CA SER A 17 -10.36 2.33 10.28
C SER A 17 -9.36 3.44 10.57
N ASP A 18 -8.56 3.31 11.62
CA ASP A 18 -7.54 4.30 11.99
C ASP A 18 -6.15 3.97 11.45
N PHE A 19 -6.04 2.91 10.64
CA PHE A 19 -4.77 2.48 10.04
C PHE A 19 -3.71 2.09 11.07
N SER A 20 -4.13 1.60 12.22
CA SER A 20 -3.21 1.20 13.30
C SER A 20 -2.70 -0.22 13.17
N ASP A 21 -3.21 -0.99 12.23
CA ASP A 21 -2.76 -2.36 12.03
C ASP A 21 -1.32 -2.41 11.52
N CYS A 22 -0.66 -3.56 11.76
CA CYS A 22 0.68 -3.78 11.23
C CYS A 22 0.70 -3.77 9.71
N TYR A 23 -0.36 -4.27 9.09
CA TYR A 23 -0.51 -4.26 7.64
C TYR A 23 -1.90 -3.73 7.29
N ASN A 24 -1.92 -2.61 6.58
CA ASN A 24 -3.14 -1.92 6.16
C ASN A 24 -3.25 -2.04 4.64
N LEU A 25 -4.31 -2.70 4.17
CA LEU A 25 -4.47 -3.00 2.75
C LEU A 25 -5.61 -2.14 2.17
N LEU A 26 -5.27 -1.37 1.15
CA LEU A 26 -6.24 -0.54 0.43
C LEU A 26 -6.46 -1.09 -0.97
N PHE A 27 -7.71 -1.09 -1.39
CA PHE A 27 -8.09 -1.52 -2.74
C PHE A 27 -8.56 -0.34 -3.57
N GLY A 28 -8.08 -0.26 -4.81
CA GLY A 28 -8.58 0.69 -5.78
C GLY A 28 -9.75 0.09 -6.53
N HIS A 29 -10.91 0.69 -6.38
CA HIS A 29 -12.11 0.24 -7.08
C HIS A 29 -12.28 0.96 -8.41
N HIS A 30 -13.15 0.44 -9.26
CA HIS A 30 -13.56 1.09 -10.49
C HIS A 30 -14.41 2.31 -10.15
N MET A 31 -13.75 3.39 -9.90
CA MET A 31 -14.41 4.63 -9.55
C MET A 31 -14.19 5.64 -10.64
N ALA A 32 -15.03 6.65 -10.66
CA ALA A 32 -14.79 7.80 -11.53
C ALA A 32 -13.39 8.37 -11.30
N ASN A 33 -12.85 8.19 -10.09
CA ASN A 33 -11.51 8.61 -9.71
C ASN A 33 -10.50 7.48 -9.75
N GLY A 34 -10.73 6.48 -10.58
CA GLY A 34 -9.82 5.34 -10.71
C GLY A 34 -8.40 5.71 -11.10
N ALA A 35 -8.20 6.92 -11.59
CA ALA A 35 -6.86 7.41 -11.94
C ALA A 35 -5.89 7.29 -10.77
N MET A 36 -6.37 7.42 -9.55
CA MET A 36 -5.53 7.32 -8.35
C MET A 36 -4.86 5.95 -8.25
N PHE A 37 -5.61 4.87 -8.47
CA PHE A 37 -5.08 3.52 -8.42
C PHE A 37 -4.58 3.04 -9.77
N GLY A 38 -4.98 3.69 -10.85
CA GLY A 38 -4.40 3.45 -12.17
C GLY A 38 -2.91 3.70 -12.18
N ASP A 39 -2.45 4.64 -11.36
CA ASP A 39 -1.04 4.96 -11.26
C ASP A 39 -0.24 3.88 -10.53
N VAL A 40 -0.88 3.00 -9.76
CA VAL A 40 -0.19 1.89 -9.09
C VAL A 40 0.49 0.98 -10.11
N VAL A 41 -0.18 0.72 -11.22
CA VAL A 41 0.36 -0.13 -12.29
C VAL A 41 1.64 0.45 -12.89
N ARG A 42 1.76 1.77 -12.90
CA ARG A 42 2.94 2.45 -13.46
C ARG A 42 4.20 2.19 -12.66
N PHE A 43 4.06 1.82 -11.40
CA PHE A 43 5.21 1.51 -10.54
C PHE A 43 5.93 0.22 -10.92
N ILE A 44 5.37 -0.55 -11.85
CA ILE A 44 6.08 -1.69 -12.44
C ILE A 44 7.31 -1.20 -13.21
N ASP A 45 7.20 0.00 -13.81
CA ASP A 45 8.31 0.59 -14.54
C ASP A 45 9.35 1.15 -13.57
N ARG A 46 10.61 0.76 -13.77
CA ARG A 46 11.70 1.13 -12.89
C ARG A 46 11.88 2.65 -12.80
N THR A 47 11.83 3.34 -13.93
CA THR A 47 12.02 4.79 -13.95
C THR A 47 10.92 5.49 -13.15
N TYR A 48 9.68 5.07 -13.34
CA TYR A 48 8.57 5.62 -12.60
C TYR A 48 8.72 5.35 -11.10
N PHE A 49 9.08 4.12 -10.74
CA PHE A 49 9.28 3.73 -9.36
C PHE A 49 10.37 4.56 -8.68
N GLU A 50 11.49 4.80 -9.38
CA GLU A 50 12.59 5.58 -8.82
C GLU A 50 12.24 7.04 -8.64
N LYS A 51 11.37 7.58 -9.48
CA LYS A 51 10.98 9.00 -9.42
C LYS A 51 9.87 9.27 -8.40
N HIS A 52 9.14 8.25 -7.99
CA HIS A 52 7.96 8.43 -7.13
C HIS A 52 8.19 7.62 -5.84
N GLN A 53 8.86 8.24 -4.88
CA GLN A 53 9.29 7.56 -3.66
C GLN A 53 8.36 7.76 -2.47
N THR A 54 7.43 8.70 -2.56
CA THR A 54 6.54 9.01 -1.45
C THR A 54 5.10 9.10 -1.91
N GLY A 55 4.21 8.87 -0.94
CA GLY A 55 2.79 9.10 -1.10
C GLY A 55 2.27 9.77 0.15
N ARG A 56 1.00 10.14 0.13
CA ARG A 56 0.36 10.77 1.28
C ARG A 56 -1.05 10.22 1.44
N LEU A 57 -1.37 9.85 2.67
CA LEU A 57 -2.69 9.36 3.04
C LEU A 57 -3.41 10.45 3.83
N PHE A 58 -4.61 10.81 3.39
CA PHE A 58 -5.44 11.80 4.07
C PHE A 58 -6.58 11.11 4.80
N TYR A 59 -6.72 11.39 6.08
CA TYR A 59 -7.79 10.86 6.91
C TYR A 59 -8.99 11.79 6.89
N PRO A 60 -10.21 11.25 7.10
CA PRO A 60 -11.40 12.10 7.11
C PRO A 60 -11.40 13.19 8.18
N ASP A 61 -10.65 12.99 9.27
CA ASP A 61 -10.63 13.95 10.40
C ASP A 61 -9.60 15.08 10.21
N GLY A 62 -8.99 15.18 9.05
CA GLY A 62 -8.04 16.23 8.73
C GLY A 62 -6.58 15.88 9.01
N ARG A 63 -6.30 14.72 9.57
CA ARG A 63 -4.92 14.25 9.72
C ARG A 63 -4.39 13.76 8.39
N SER A 64 -3.07 13.66 8.29
CA SER A 64 -2.44 13.04 7.15
C SER A 64 -1.19 12.29 7.58
N ALA A 65 -0.75 11.36 6.74
CA ALA A 65 0.47 10.60 6.98
C ALA A 65 1.21 10.44 5.66
N GLU A 66 2.52 10.55 5.72
CA GLU A 66 3.37 10.27 4.58
C GLU A 66 3.56 8.76 4.46
N ILE A 67 3.64 8.30 3.23
CA ILE A 67 3.96 6.91 2.92
C ILE A 67 5.31 6.88 2.22
N THR A 68 6.24 6.10 2.76
CA THR A 68 7.53 5.86 2.10
C THR A 68 7.39 4.62 1.24
N LEU A 69 7.27 4.80 -0.07
CA LEU A 69 7.04 3.71 -1.01
C LEU A 69 8.33 2.95 -1.25
N TYR A 70 8.28 1.61 -1.21
CA TYR A 70 9.52 0.86 -1.33
C TYR A 70 9.46 -0.40 -2.20
N ALA A 71 8.29 -0.90 -2.55
CA ALA A 71 8.20 -2.13 -3.32
C ALA A 71 6.95 -2.17 -4.18
N CYS A 72 7.07 -2.78 -5.35
CA CYS A 72 5.96 -3.04 -6.25
C CYS A 72 5.95 -4.52 -6.57
N LEU A 73 4.82 -5.17 -6.37
CA LEU A 73 4.66 -6.61 -6.55
C LEU A 73 3.59 -6.89 -7.59
N GLN A 74 3.90 -7.80 -8.51
CA GLN A 74 2.91 -8.38 -9.41
C GLN A 74 2.54 -9.76 -8.89
N THR A 75 1.24 -9.98 -8.67
CA THR A 75 0.77 -11.24 -8.13
C THR A 75 -0.63 -11.51 -8.67
N ASP A 76 -1.39 -12.39 -8.01
CA ASP A 76 -2.77 -12.66 -8.39
C ASP A 76 -3.70 -12.58 -7.17
N ALA A 77 -5.00 -12.63 -7.44
CA ALA A 77 -6.02 -12.47 -6.42
C ALA A 77 -6.00 -13.56 -5.35
N TYR A 78 -5.32 -14.66 -5.62
CA TYR A 78 -5.26 -15.81 -4.71
C TYR A 78 -4.00 -15.83 -3.87
N ASP A 79 -3.20 -14.77 -3.93
CA ASP A 79 -1.98 -14.68 -3.13
C ASP A 79 -2.32 -14.63 -1.65
N ARG A 80 -1.99 -15.70 -0.95
CA ARG A 80 -2.35 -15.85 0.46
C ARG A 80 -1.53 -14.99 1.39
N LEU A 81 -0.28 -14.71 1.03
CA LEU A 81 0.57 -13.90 1.90
C LEU A 81 0.13 -12.45 1.91
N VAL A 82 -0.34 -11.96 0.79
CA VAL A 82 -0.70 -10.54 0.66
C VAL A 82 -2.12 -10.26 1.14
N TYR A 83 -3.05 -11.20 0.88
CA TYR A 83 -4.48 -10.92 1.06
C TYR A 83 -5.11 -11.58 2.29
N ARG A 84 -4.37 -12.41 3.03
CA ARG A 84 -4.91 -13.05 4.23
C ARG A 84 -5.00 -12.09 5.41
N PRO A 85 -6.11 -12.13 6.16
CA PRO A 85 -6.19 -11.34 7.39
C PRO A 85 -5.10 -11.65 8.41
N GLU A 86 -4.64 -12.89 8.48
CA GLU A 86 -3.65 -13.33 9.45
C GLU A 86 -2.30 -12.64 9.28
N VAL A 87 -1.95 -12.21 8.05
CA VAL A 87 -0.68 -11.52 7.84
C VAL A 87 -0.66 -10.13 8.46
N ARG A 88 -1.81 -9.63 8.90
CA ARG A 88 -1.89 -8.33 9.56
C ARG A 88 -1.44 -8.36 11.00
N LYS A 89 -1.19 -9.56 11.54
CA LYS A 89 -0.65 -9.71 12.89
C LYS A 89 0.86 -9.50 12.85
N GLN A 90 1.38 -8.82 13.88
CA GLN A 90 2.80 -8.51 13.94
C GLN A 90 3.68 -9.76 13.88
N GLU A 91 3.22 -10.86 14.44
CA GLU A 91 3.98 -12.12 14.44
C GLU A 91 4.20 -12.68 13.03
N ASN A 92 3.37 -12.27 12.06
CA ASN A 92 3.47 -12.74 10.68
C ASN A 92 4.16 -11.74 9.76
N MET A 93 4.51 -10.56 10.27
CA MET A 93 5.07 -9.50 9.42
C MET A 93 6.42 -9.85 8.83
N ALA A 94 7.26 -10.57 9.58
CA ALA A 94 8.59 -10.94 9.08
C ALA A 94 8.48 -11.80 7.81
N GLU A 95 7.53 -12.71 7.76
CA GLU A 95 7.31 -13.55 6.59
C GLU A 95 6.83 -12.74 5.40
N LEU A 96 5.88 -11.82 5.63
CA LEU A 96 5.37 -10.95 4.58
C LEU A 96 6.46 -10.06 4.02
N LEU A 97 7.26 -9.43 4.89
CA LEU A 97 8.33 -8.54 4.45
C LEU A 97 9.39 -9.30 3.64
N ALA A 98 9.73 -10.51 4.05
CA ALA A 98 10.68 -11.34 3.30
C ALA A 98 10.13 -11.73 1.94
N TYR A 99 8.84 -12.05 1.88
CA TYR A 99 8.18 -12.39 0.62
C TYR A 99 8.19 -11.20 -0.35
N ILE A 100 7.87 -10.02 0.15
CA ILE A 100 7.88 -8.80 -0.67
C ILE A 100 9.28 -8.55 -1.24
N GLN A 101 10.30 -8.65 -0.40
CA GLN A 101 11.68 -8.43 -0.84
C GLN A 101 12.09 -9.41 -1.93
N LYS A 102 11.69 -10.67 -1.80
CA LYS A 102 12.04 -11.71 -2.74
C LYS A 102 11.32 -11.58 -4.07
N GLU A 103 10.02 -11.27 -4.04
CA GLU A 103 9.16 -11.36 -5.21
C GLU A 103 8.87 -10.02 -5.89
N ALA A 104 9.21 -8.90 -5.28
CA ALA A 104 8.91 -7.58 -5.86
C ALA A 104 9.60 -7.39 -7.20
N VAL A 105 8.86 -6.81 -8.15
CA VAL A 105 9.42 -6.45 -9.46
C VAL A 105 10.25 -5.17 -9.36
N GLN A 106 9.92 -4.31 -8.39
CA GLN A 106 10.72 -3.15 -8.03
C GLN A 106 10.87 -3.10 -6.51
N TYR A 107 12.07 -2.85 -6.03
CA TYR A 107 12.34 -2.86 -4.60
C TYR A 107 13.37 -1.79 -4.23
N ARG A 108 13.14 -1.13 -3.12
CA ARG A 108 14.04 -0.14 -2.53
C ARG A 108 14.21 -0.45 -1.06
N ASP A 109 15.45 -0.60 -0.61
CA ASP A 109 15.70 -0.86 0.81
C ASP A 109 15.55 0.44 1.59
N ILE A 110 14.52 0.51 2.43
CA ILE A 110 14.25 1.67 3.28
C ILE A 110 14.45 1.35 4.76
N GLY A 111 15.00 0.18 5.07
CA GLY A 111 15.17 -0.26 6.45
C GLY A 111 13.86 -0.63 7.13
N ILE A 112 12.89 -1.12 6.38
CA ILE A 112 11.59 -1.50 6.94
C ILE A 112 11.74 -2.69 7.89
N THR A 113 11.02 -2.64 9.03
CA THR A 113 11.02 -3.69 10.03
C THR A 113 9.59 -4.12 10.35
N ARG A 114 9.47 -5.22 11.08
CA ARG A 114 8.16 -5.71 11.50
C ARG A 114 7.47 -4.83 12.53
N GLN A 115 8.18 -3.85 13.10
CA GLN A 115 7.58 -2.86 13.98
C GLN A 115 6.98 -1.68 13.22
N ASP A 116 7.31 -1.54 11.95
CA ASP A 116 6.74 -0.49 11.11
C ASP A 116 5.33 -0.85 10.69
N ARG A 117 4.51 0.15 10.40
CA ARG A 117 3.20 -0.07 9.82
C ARG A 117 3.33 -0.14 8.32
N LEU A 118 2.94 -1.27 7.76
CA LEU A 118 2.98 -1.51 6.33
C LEU A 118 1.64 -1.10 5.72
N ILE A 119 1.69 -0.44 4.57
CA ILE A 119 0.51 -0.16 3.79
C ILE A 119 0.68 -0.77 2.40
N GLY A 120 -0.36 -1.42 1.91
CA GLY A 120 -0.40 -1.99 0.56
C GLY A 120 -1.52 -1.35 -0.23
N LEU A 121 -1.23 -0.97 -1.46
CA LEU A 121 -2.18 -0.36 -2.38
C LEU A 121 -2.38 -1.33 -3.53
N SER A 122 -3.49 -2.05 -3.50
CA SER A 122 -3.76 -3.12 -4.46
C SER A 122 -4.73 -2.67 -5.54
N THR A 123 -4.43 -3.02 -6.78
CA THR A 123 -5.41 -2.87 -7.85
C THR A 123 -6.55 -3.87 -7.64
N CYS A 124 -7.75 -3.48 -8.07
CA CYS A 124 -8.86 -4.40 -8.16
C CYS A 124 -8.83 -5.17 -9.47
N ALA A 125 -9.53 -6.29 -9.49
CA ALA A 125 -9.60 -7.12 -10.68
C ALA A 125 -10.28 -6.39 -11.81
N GLU A 126 -9.68 -6.46 -12.98
CA GLU A 126 -10.45 -6.38 -14.20
C GLU A 126 -11.23 -7.70 -14.32
N ALA A 127 -12.40 -7.64 -14.95
CA ALA A 127 -13.28 -8.80 -15.02
C ALA A 127 -12.62 -10.02 -15.69
N GLU A 128 -11.62 -9.78 -16.52
CA GLU A 128 -11.00 -10.81 -17.35
C GLU A 128 -9.70 -11.37 -16.80
N THR A 129 -9.21 -10.90 -15.66
CA THR A 129 -7.93 -11.35 -15.14
C THR A 129 -7.92 -11.40 -13.63
N ASN A 130 -7.16 -12.36 -13.10
CA ASN A 130 -6.88 -12.44 -11.66
C ASN A 130 -5.60 -11.71 -11.28
N GLY A 131 -4.92 -11.11 -12.25
CA GLY A 131 -3.68 -10.39 -11.98
C GLY A 131 -3.91 -9.17 -11.11
N ARG A 132 -2.94 -8.91 -10.24
CA ARG A 132 -2.97 -7.76 -9.32
C ARG A 132 -1.60 -7.12 -9.27
N VAL A 133 -1.60 -5.80 -9.08
CA VAL A 133 -0.39 -5.04 -8.79
C VAL A 133 -0.58 -4.42 -7.42
N ILE A 134 0.42 -4.57 -6.57
CA ILE A 134 0.38 -4.03 -5.22
C ILE A 134 1.61 -3.17 -4.99
N LEU A 135 1.38 -1.95 -4.55
CA LEU A 135 2.44 -1.02 -4.18
C LEU A 135 2.51 -0.98 -2.66
N PHE A 136 3.69 -1.25 -2.11
CA PHE A 136 3.89 -1.28 -0.66
C PHE A 136 4.67 -0.08 -0.18
N GLY A 137 4.33 0.36 1.01
CA GLY A 137 5.04 1.44 1.67
C GLY A 137 5.00 1.32 3.18
N ARG A 138 5.85 2.12 3.84
CA ARG A 138 5.82 2.29 5.28
C ARG A 138 4.98 3.52 5.58
N LEU A 139 4.00 3.36 6.46
CA LEU A 139 3.15 4.45 6.91
C LEU A 139 3.87 5.20 8.01
N GLU A 140 4.21 6.46 7.76
CA GLU A 140 4.92 7.31 8.72
C GLU A 140 3.97 7.87 9.75
N LYS A 141 4.50 8.63 10.71
CA LYS A 141 3.67 9.24 11.75
C LYS A 141 2.66 10.20 11.17
N GLU A 142 1.46 10.17 11.74
CA GLU A 142 0.37 11.07 11.36
C GLU A 142 0.66 12.49 11.80
N LYS A 143 0.18 13.44 10.99
CA LYS A 143 0.28 14.86 11.29
C LYS A 143 -1.09 15.51 11.13
N GLN A 144 -1.32 16.56 11.91
CA GLN A 144 -2.48 17.41 11.69
C GLN A 144 -2.23 18.27 10.45
N VAL A 145 -3.22 18.35 9.56
CA VAL A 145 -3.08 19.12 8.32
C VAL A 145 -2.83 20.59 8.61
N ASN A 146 -3.42 21.11 9.69
CA ASN A 146 -3.34 22.53 10.05
C ASN A 146 -2.21 22.86 11.00
N GLN A 147 -1.34 21.92 11.28
CA GLN A 147 -0.20 22.16 12.16
C GLN A 147 0.92 22.86 11.40
N THR A 148 1.31 23.97 11.92
CA THR A 148 2.40 24.76 11.34
C THR A 148 3.70 24.50 12.06
#